data_89fd3cd5cdee5c4ff8e658f395cec97c
#
_entry.id   89fd3cd5cdee5c4ff8e658f395cec97c
#
_cell.length_a   1.000
_cell.length_b   1.000
_cell.length_c   1.000
_cell.angle_alpha   90.00
_cell.angle_beta   90.00
_cell.angle_gamma   90.00
#
_symmetry.space_group_name_H-M   'P 1'
#
loop_
_entity.id
_entity.type
_entity.pdbx_description
1 polymer ?
#
loop_
_entity_poly.entity_id
_entity_poly.type
_entity_poly.pdbx_seq_one_letter_code
_entity_poly.pdbx_strand_id
1 'polypeptide(L)'
;MKNNRFMNVLLKAKEENIAVGAVNIFNYLTAEAAVKAAEEIGVNLIIQTSAGTVEHFGAQKLYDIVDAARKGAKIEVALHLDHCRNKELGKLCADTGWDSIMMDFSHLPFEENIANTREMAE
;
A
#
# COMPACT_ATOMS: atom_id res chain seq x y z
N MET A 1 -1.12 7.18 18.13
CA MET A 1 -0.88 6.82 16.70
C MET A 1 -2.18 7.01 15.94
N LYS A 2 -2.14 7.68 14.78
CA LYS A 2 -3.31 7.76 13.90
C LYS A 2 -3.70 6.33 13.50
N ASN A 3 -4.99 6.04 13.43
CA ASN A 3 -5.53 4.76 12.97
C ASN A 3 -5.03 4.52 11.52
N ASN A 4 -4.09 3.61 11.33
CA ASN A 4 -3.48 3.31 10.05
C ASN A 4 -3.99 1.94 9.58
N ARG A 5 -4.67 1.92 8.41
CA ARG A 5 -5.30 0.70 7.85
C ARG A 5 -4.29 -0.43 7.64
N PHE A 6 -3.11 -0.11 7.13
CA PHE A 6 -2.08 -1.12 6.88
C PHE A 6 -1.66 -1.81 8.19
N MET A 7 -1.44 -1.04 9.26
CA MET A 7 -1.13 -1.59 10.58
C MET A 7 -2.29 -2.42 11.13
N ASN A 8 -3.52 -1.96 11.00
CA ASN A 8 -4.70 -2.72 11.43
C ASN A 8 -4.80 -4.07 10.73
N VAL A 9 -4.62 -4.09 9.39
CA VAL A 9 -4.62 -5.32 8.58
C VAL A 9 -3.56 -6.30 9.08
N LEU A 10 -2.33 -5.84 9.30
CA LEU A 10 -1.22 -6.70 9.75
C LEU A 10 -1.40 -7.20 11.20
N LEU A 11 -1.85 -6.34 12.12
CA LEU A 11 -2.08 -6.73 13.51
C LEU A 11 -3.17 -7.80 13.62
N LYS A 12 -4.28 -7.62 12.90
CA LYS A 12 -5.36 -8.61 12.85
C LYS A 12 -4.88 -9.94 12.26
N ALA A 13 -4.14 -9.90 11.15
CA ALA A 13 -3.58 -11.11 10.56
C ALA A 13 -2.63 -11.87 11.51
N LYS A 14 -1.83 -11.12 12.28
CA LYS A 14 -0.95 -11.69 13.30
C LYS A 14 -1.75 -12.36 14.43
N GLU A 15 -2.82 -11.73 14.91
CA GLU A 15 -3.70 -12.28 15.96
C GLU A 15 -4.39 -13.57 15.47
N GLU A 16 -4.84 -13.60 14.23
CA GLU A 16 -5.52 -14.74 13.61
C GLU A 16 -4.56 -15.81 13.06
N ASN A 17 -3.25 -15.53 13.10
CA ASN A 17 -2.19 -16.40 12.55
C ASN A 17 -2.41 -16.78 11.08
N ILE A 18 -2.78 -15.78 10.27
CA ILE A 18 -3.02 -15.89 8.82
C ILE A 18 -2.09 -14.97 8.02
N ALA A 19 -1.91 -15.28 6.74
CA ALA A 19 -1.27 -14.38 5.78
C ALA A 19 -2.31 -13.42 5.19
N VAL A 20 -1.85 -12.21 4.82
CA VAL A 20 -2.67 -11.22 4.10
C VAL A 20 -2.34 -11.26 2.62
N GLY A 21 -3.35 -11.27 1.77
CA GLY A 21 -3.19 -11.09 0.33
C GLY A 21 -2.79 -9.65 0.01
N ALA A 22 -1.76 -9.49 -0.83
CA ALA A 22 -1.37 -8.21 -1.41
C ALA A 22 -1.53 -8.29 -2.94
N VAL A 23 -2.43 -7.49 -3.51
CA VAL A 23 -2.86 -7.61 -4.91
C VAL A 23 -2.52 -6.33 -5.67
N ASN A 24 -1.82 -6.48 -6.80
CA ASN A 24 -1.53 -5.37 -7.68
C ASN A 24 -2.77 -4.96 -8.48
N ILE A 25 -2.99 -3.64 -8.55
CA ILE A 25 -4.08 -3.07 -9.35
C ILE A 25 -3.53 -2.08 -10.38
N PHE A 26 -4.29 -1.85 -11.45
CA PHE A 26 -3.95 -0.89 -12.50
C PHE A 26 -5.10 0.08 -12.83
N ASN A 27 -6.31 -0.20 -12.37
CA ASN A 27 -7.50 0.63 -12.62
C ASN A 27 -8.60 0.33 -11.60
N TYR A 28 -9.69 1.10 -11.67
CA TYR A 28 -10.83 0.94 -10.78
C TYR A 28 -11.45 -0.47 -10.81
N LEU A 29 -11.60 -1.06 -11.99
CA LEU A 29 -12.24 -2.38 -12.12
C LEU A 29 -11.44 -3.49 -11.42
N THR A 30 -10.12 -3.45 -11.53
CA THR A 30 -9.25 -4.42 -10.82
C THR A 30 -9.26 -4.18 -9.31
N ALA A 31 -9.30 -2.93 -8.86
CA ALA A 31 -9.42 -2.59 -7.45
C ALA A 31 -10.78 -3.04 -6.88
N GLU A 32 -11.87 -2.74 -7.57
CA GLU A 32 -13.22 -3.14 -7.15
C GLU A 32 -13.37 -4.66 -7.10
N ALA A 33 -12.87 -5.38 -8.09
CA ALA A 33 -12.91 -6.85 -8.13
C ALA A 33 -12.13 -7.46 -6.95
N ALA A 34 -10.94 -6.93 -6.64
CA ALA A 34 -10.13 -7.40 -5.52
C ALA A 34 -10.84 -7.16 -4.18
N VAL A 35 -11.45 -5.99 -3.98
CA VAL A 35 -12.20 -5.67 -2.76
C VAL A 35 -13.42 -6.60 -2.61
N LYS A 36 -14.21 -6.78 -3.67
CA LYS A 36 -15.38 -7.67 -3.64
C LYS A 36 -15.01 -9.11 -3.33
N ALA A 37 -13.96 -9.63 -3.96
CA ALA A 37 -13.49 -10.99 -3.69
C ALA A 37 -13.05 -11.16 -2.22
N ALA A 38 -12.34 -10.17 -1.66
CA ALA A 38 -11.92 -10.20 -0.26
C ALA A 38 -13.11 -10.10 0.71
N GLU A 39 -14.14 -9.30 0.37
CA GLU A 39 -15.38 -9.22 1.16
C GLU A 39 -16.17 -10.53 1.14
N GLU A 40 -16.26 -11.20 -0.02
CA GLU A 40 -16.97 -12.49 -0.14
C GLU A 40 -16.39 -13.57 0.78
N ILE A 41 -15.08 -13.57 0.98
CA ILE A 41 -14.41 -14.51 1.87
C ILE A 41 -14.14 -13.97 3.28
N GLY A 42 -14.49 -12.70 3.53
CA GLY A 42 -14.41 -12.07 4.85
C GLY A 42 -13.00 -11.78 5.35
N VAL A 43 -12.04 -11.49 4.45
CA VAL A 43 -10.64 -11.21 4.81
C VAL A 43 -10.25 -9.76 4.50
N ASN A 44 -9.31 -9.24 5.28
CA ASN A 44 -8.70 -7.94 4.99
C ASN A 44 -7.73 -8.04 3.79
N LEU A 45 -7.51 -6.91 3.11
CA LEU A 45 -6.76 -6.86 1.85
C LEU A 45 -5.71 -5.75 1.86
N ILE A 46 -4.56 -6.01 1.25
CA ILE A 46 -3.63 -4.97 0.81
C ILE A 46 -3.78 -4.83 -0.71
N ILE A 47 -4.16 -3.64 -1.15
CA ILE A 47 -4.05 -3.23 -2.55
C ILE A 47 -2.70 -2.56 -2.71
N GLN A 48 -1.91 -3.01 -3.68
CA GLN A 48 -0.61 -2.44 -3.94
C GLN A 48 -0.42 -2.05 -5.40
N THR A 49 0.59 -1.22 -5.65
CA THR A 49 1.01 -0.84 -7.00
C THR A 49 2.49 -0.50 -7.00
N SER A 50 3.16 -0.74 -8.12
CA SER A 50 4.57 -0.43 -8.27
C SER A 50 4.81 1.08 -8.47
N ALA A 51 6.06 1.51 -8.22
CA ALA A 51 6.50 2.88 -8.51
C ALA A 51 6.21 3.29 -9.97
N GLY A 52 6.49 2.41 -10.94
CA GLY A 52 6.21 2.70 -12.37
C GLY A 52 4.71 2.92 -12.67
N THR A 53 3.83 2.23 -11.97
CA THR A 53 2.37 2.48 -12.09
C THR A 53 2.01 3.86 -11.53
N VAL A 54 2.62 4.25 -10.40
CA VAL A 54 2.39 5.59 -9.82
C VAL A 54 2.94 6.69 -10.72
N GLU A 55 4.12 6.51 -11.30
CA GLU A 55 4.71 7.47 -12.26
C GLU A 55 3.82 7.66 -13.50
N HIS A 56 3.16 6.59 -13.97
CA HIS A 56 2.29 6.64 -15.13
C HIS A 56 0.92 7.28 -14.85
N PHE A 57 0.27 6.92 -13.74
CA PHE A 57 -1.10 7.34 -13.45
C PHE A 57 -1.20 8.53 -12.47
N GLY A 58 -0.19 8.75 -11.64
CA GLY A 58 -0.16 9.74 -10.56
C GLY A 58 -0.67 9.18 -9.22
N ALA A 59 -0.01 9.61 -8.13
CA ALA A 59 -0.31 9.15 -6.77
C ALA A 59 -1.75 9.44 -6.33
N GLN A 60 -2.24 10.66 -6.60
CA GLN A 60 -3.59 11.08 -6.22
C GLN A 60 -4.66 10.26 -6.95
N LYS A 61 -4.50 10.04 -8.25
CA LYS A 61 -5.48 9.29 -9.04
C LYS A 61 -5.60 7.84 -8.59
N LEU A 62 -4.48 7.20 -8.27
CA LEU A 62 -4.49 5.82 -7.74
C LEU A 62 -5.08 5.77 -6.33
N TYR A 63 -4.80 6.76 -5.49
CA TYR A 63 -5.44 6.90 -4.19
C TYR A 63 -6.97 7.00 -4.33
N ASP A 64 -7.46 7.88 -5.21
CA ASP A 64 -8.91 8.09 -5.45
C ASP A 64 -9.58 6.82 -5.97
N ILE A 65 -8.92 6.08 -6.86
CA ILE A 65 -9.39 4.78 -7.39
C ILE A 65 -9.60 3.78 -6.24
N VAL A 66 -8.59 3.63 -5.37
CA VAL A 66 -8.67 2.68 -4.25
C VAL A 66 -9.65 3.17 -3.18
N ASP A 67 -9.68 4.46 -2.91
CA ASP A 67 -10.63 5.03 -1.95
C ASP A 67 -12.09 4.84 -2.41
N ALA A 68 -12.36 5.00 -3.70
CA ALA A 68 -13.67 4.71 -4.28
C ALA A 68 -14.02 3.21 -4.20
N ALA A 69 -13.05 2.32 -4.51
CA ALA A 69 -13.27 0.87 -4.50
C ALA A 69 -13.54 0.31 -3.08
N ARG A 70 -12.86 0.85 -2.05
CA ARG A 70 -13.02 0.42 -0.65
C ARG A 70 -14.18 1.10 0.08
N LYS A 71 -14.84 2.07 -0.56
CA LYS A 71 -15.93 2.83 0.07
C LYS A 71 -17.12 1.93 0.40
N GLY A 72 -17.44 1.84 1.68
CA GLY A 72 -18.53 0.98 2.18
C GLY A 72 -18.15 -0.49 2.35
N ALA A 73 -16.92 -0.89 2.06
CA ALA A 73 -16.43 -2.23 2.34
C ALA A 73 -16.50 -2.55 3.85
N LYS A 74 -16.86 -3.79 4.18
CA LYS A 74 -16.96 -4.29 5.56
C LYS A 74 -15.64 -4.83 6.10
N ILE A 75 -14.61 -4.83 5.27
CA ILE A 75 -13.25 -5.27 5.56
C ILE A 75 -12.31 -4.08 5.56
N GLU A 76 -11.13 -4.23 6.19
CA GLU A 76 -10.05 -3.24 6.05
C GLU A 76 -9.32 -3.46 4.73
N VAL A 77 -9.16 -2.37 3.95
CA VAL A 77 -8.41 -2.35 2.70
C VAL A 77 -7.34 -1.27 2.77
N ALA A 78 -6.08 -1.68 2.79
CA ALA A 78 -4.93 -0.78 2.83
C ALA A 78 -4.34 -0.56 1.43
N LEU A 79 -3.87 0.67 1.17
CA LEU A 79 -3.15 1.03 -0.06
C LEU A 79 -1.64 1.09 0.21
N HIS A 80 -0.86 0.34 -0.57
CA HIS A 80 0.57 0.17 -0.42
C HIS A 80 1.35 0.52 -1.70
N LEU A 81 2.44 1.28 -1.55
CA LEU A 81 3.44 1.47 -2.59
C LEU A 81 4.51 0.38 -2.47
N ASP A 82 4.63 -0.45 -3.49
CA ASP A 82 5.52 -1.62 -3.51
C ASP A 82 6.83 -1.30 -4.24
N HIS A 83 7.96 -1.59 -3.60
CA HIS A 83 9.33 -1.45 -4.14
C HIS A 83 9.66 -0.08 -4.77
N CYS A 84 9.53 0.99 -4.02
CA CYS A 84 9.90 2.33 -4.47
C CYS A 84 11.38 2.64 -4.20
N ARG A 85 12.11 3.10 -5.22
CA ARG A 85 13.51 3.56 -5.13
C ARG A 85 13.65 5.07 -5.20
N ASN A 86 12.57 5.77 -5.55
CA ASN A 86 12.53 7.22 -5.70
C ASN A 86 11.95 7.85 -4.42
N LYS A 87 12.79 8.60 -3.69
CA LYS A 87 12.41 9.23 -2.42
C LYS A 87 11.29 10.26 -2.60
N GLU A 88 11.35 11.05 -3.66
CA GLU A 88 10.35 12.09 -3.96
C GLU A 88 9.00 11.45 -4.23
N LEU A 89 8.96 10.33 -4.97
CA LEU A 89 7.74 9.59 -5.23
C LEU A 89 7.18 8.97 -3.94
N GLY A 90 8.05 8.40 -3.09
CA GLY A 90 7.65 7.88 -1.78
C GLY A 90 7.03 8.96 -0.89
N LYS A 91 7.67 10.13 -0.81
CA LYS A 91 7.14 11.29 -0.07
C LYS A 91 5.80 11.76 -0.65
N LEU A 92 5.69 11.87 -1.97
CA LEU A 92 4.43 12.24 -2.64
C LEU A 92 3.28 11.28 -2.28
N CYS A 93 3.53 9.96 -2.27
CA CYS A 93 2.52 8.98 -1.87
C CYS A 93 2.15 9.14 -0.39
N ALA A 94 3.13 9.39 0.50
CA ALA A 94 2.86 9.64 1.93
C ALA A 94 1.99 10.90 2.12
N ASP A 95 2.33 11.99 1.45
CA ASP A 95 1.59 13.27 1.52
C ASP A 95 0.17 13.15 0.94
N THR A 96 -0.01 12.27 -0.05
CA THR A 96 -1.33 11.95 -0.63
C THR A 96 -2.21 11.16 0.35
N GLY A 97 -1.62 10.48 1.34
CA GLY A 97 -2.34 9.72 2.36
C GLY A 97 -2.37 8.21 2.11
N TRP A 98 -1.41 7.68 1.37
CA TRP A 98 -1.25 6.22 1.24
C TRP A 98 -0.99 5.59 2.60
N ASP A 99 -1.50 4.38 2.81
CA ASP A 99 -1.45 3.71 4.11
C ASP A 99 -0.06 3.13 4.42
N SER A 100 0.73 2.78 3.39
CA SER A 100 2.09 2.23 3.55
C SER A 100 2.95 2.45 2.30
N ILE A 101 4.26 2.56 2.51
CA ILE A 101 5.25 2.76 1.46
C ILE A 101 6.46 1.88 1.75
N MET A 102 6.84 1.03 0.80
CA MET A 102 8.08 0.28 0.87
C MET A 102 9.17 1.00 0.08
N MET A 103 10.10 1.64 0.79
CA MET A 103 11.32 2.15 0.16
C MET A 103 12.31 1.00 -0.01
N ASP A 104 12.74 0.78 -1.25
CA ASP A 104 13.64 -0.33 -1.59
C ASP A 104 15.04 0.17 -1.99
N PHE A 105 15.93 0.19 -1.02
CA PHE A 105 17.35 0.51 -1.23
C PHE A 105 18.25 -0.73 -1.19
N SER A 106 17.70 -1.94 -1.35
CA SER A 106 18.43 -3.21 -1.29
C SER A 106 19.53 -3.37 -2.36
N HIS A 107 19.46 -2.59 -3.43
CA HIS A 107 20.47 -2.54 -4.49
C HIS A 107 21.73 -1.72 -4.12
N LEU A 108 21.69 -0.96 -3.01
CA LEU A 108 22.80 -0.16 -2.50
C LEU A 108 23.67 -0.97 -1.53
N PRO A 109 24.94 -0.55 -1.30
CA PRO A 109 25.75 -1.07 -0.20
C PRO A 109 25.01 -0.96 1.14
N PHE A 110 25.30 -1.88 2.06
CA PHE A 110 24.55 -2.03 3.33
C PHE A 110 24.41 -0.73 4.13
N GLU A 111 25.52 0.01 4.30
CA GLU A 111 25.51 1.27 5.05
C GLU A 111 24.67 2.36 4.37
N GLU A 112 24.72 2.42 3.04
CA GLU A 112 23.90 3.36 2.26
C GLU A 112 22.40 2.98 2.32
N ASN A 113 22.09 1.68 2.27
CA ASN A 113 20.71 1.20 2.46
C ASN A 113 20.18 1.63 3.83
N ILE A 114 20.94 1.42 4.90
CA ILE A 114 20.56 1.85 6.26
C ILE A 114 20.31 3.37 6.31
N ALA A 115 21.24 4.17 5.78
CA ALA A 115 21.15 5.62 5.82
C ALA A 115 19.89 6.14 5.07
N ASN A 116 19.66 5.64 3.85
CA ASN A 116 18.51 6.04 3.04
C ASN A 116 17.17 5.57 3.63
N THR A 117 17.12 4.36 4.18
CA THR A 117 15.90 3.84 4.84
C THR A 117 15.58 4.66 6.09
N ARG A 118 16.58 5.02 6.90
CA ARG A 118 16.39 5.87 8.07
C ARG A 118 15.85 7.24 7.70
N GLU A 119 16.43 7.90 6.69
CA GLU A 119 15.95 9.21 6.21
C GLU A 119 14.48 9.19 5.81
N MET A 120 14.01 8.09 5.23
CA MET A 120 12.62 7.96 4.81
C MET A 120 11.66 7.56 5.94
N ALA A 121 12.18 7.06 7.05
CA ALA A 121 11.37 6.66 8.21
C ALA A 121 11.15 7.80 9.22
N GLU A 122 11.98 8.85 9.18
CA GLU A 122 11.91 10.07 10.02
C GLU A 122 10.93 11.11 9.44
#